data_f00834b227a4db3eb6e6f205eec4306e
#
_entry.id   f00834b227a4db3eb6e6f205eec4306e
#
_cell.length_a   1.000
_cell.length_b   1.000
_cell.length_c   1.000
_cell.angle_alpha   90.00
_cell.angle_beta   90.00
_cell.angle_gamma   90.00
#
_symmetry.space_group_name_H-M   'P 1'
#
loop_
_entity.id
_entity.type
_entity.pdbx_description
1 polymer ?
#
loop_
_entity_poly.entity_id
_entity_poly.type
_entity_poly.pdbx_seq_one_letter_code
_entity_poly.pdbx_strand_id
1 'polypeptide(L)'
;MSLAEGSNLYEQVLNQLKVQEQVAVITVLGEDGQFTKHLYQPGMEAEDIEALVQEACYEGRPVTGRLPELQPKPKAGVRDTSKRCQEADVRDTSQRCQEDDVQASNKRCMRQQTDVLSGSSDSSMIFVEPFTRESRMILLGGGHVSLALEEFAARTGFAVTVVDDRLTFANKVRFPLAKEVLCEEFGRAIEKLDIHRSDYVVLLTRGHRHDGDCLRSLAKQEKTVYLGMIGSRRRVRELKDQLAEEGVSRDWLESIHTPVGLDIGAVTPEEIAIAILAEVIMVKRKPAGGNGVQVLQSDIDMEVTADLAQAPEKMQDMRRATVTIMETKGSTPRKAGAKMIVYENGMIQGTIGGGCAEANLMQYAREIIRNGGYKICHVDMTGTVAEDEGMVCGGTMQVLIECV
;
A
#
# COMPACT_ATOMS: atom_id res chain seq x y z
N MET A 1 3.06 29.72 3.46
CA MET A 1 4.45 29.80 3.93
C MET A 1 5.28 28.83 3.11
N SER A 2 6.38 29.29 2.56
CA SER A 2 7.27 28.65 1.58
C SER A 2 7.65 27.22 1.93
N LEU A 3 7.37 26.28 1.03
CA LEU A 3 8.04 24.99 0.92
C LEU A 3 9.45 25.25 0.39
N ALA A 4 10.36 25.67 1.26
CA ALA A 4 11.74 25.88 0.93
C ALA A 4 12.61 24.85 1.64
N GLU A 5 13.43 24.17 0.84
CA GLU A 5 14.66 23.48 1.25
C GLU A 5 14.52 22.23 2.11
N GLY A 6 13.99 21.14 1.50
CA GLY A 6 14.09 19.78 2.02
C GLY A 6 13.62 18.82 0.94
N SER A 7 14.28 17.68 0.79
CA SER A 7 13.83 16.60 -0.09
C SER A 7 12.34 16.35 0.12
N ASN A 8 11.60 16.15 -0.98
CA ASN A 8 10.18 15.82 -0.96
C ASN A 8 9.90 14.68 0.04
N LEU A 9 8.82 14.78 0.84
CA LEU A 9 8.46 13.79 1.86
C LEU A 9 8.49 12.36 1.32
N TYR A 10 7.94 12.13 0.14
CA TYR A 10 7.93 10.80 -0.49
C TYR A 10 9.31 10.33 -0.95
N GLU A 11 10.20 11.25 -1.29
CA GLU A 11 11.63 10.94 -1.52
C GLU A 11 12.30 10.46 -0.22
N GLN A 12 11.99 11.10 0.91
CA GLN A 12 12.45 10.65 2.23
C GLN A 12 11.91 9.27 2.57
N VAL A 13 10.61 9.01 2.32
CA VAL A 13 9.99 7.67 2.47
C VAL A 13 10.77 6.63 1.67
N LEU A 14 10.99 6.86 0.38
CA LEU A 14 11.71 5.92 -0.49
C LEU A 14 13.15 5.69 -0.04
N ASN A 15 13.83 6.75 0.42
CA ASN A 15 15.20 6.64 0.92
C ASN A 15 15.28 5.85 2.24
N GLN A 16 14.33 6.04 3.15
CA GLN A 16 14.29 5.25 4.38
C GLN A 16 13.93 3.78 4.12
N LEU A 17 13.04 3.50 3.17
CA LEU A 17 12.71 2.13 2.78
C LEU A 17 13.87 1.35 2.15
N LYS A 18 14.97 2.00 1.75
CA LYS A 18 16.21 1.30 1.36
C LYS A 18 16.91 0.63 2.55
N VAL A 19 16.73 1.19 3.74
CA VAL A 19 17.41 0.75 4.96
C VAL A 19 16.44 0.05 5.93
N GLN A 20 15.19 0.50 5.98
CA GLN A 20 14.15 -0.01 6.87
C GLN A 20 13.12 -0.81 6.06
N GLU A 21 12.52 -1.82 6.68
CA GLU A 21 11.45 -2.60 6.05
C GLU A 21 10.15 -1.82 5.95
N GLN A 22 9.93 -0.88 6.88
CA GLN A 22 8.69 -0.14 6.99
C GLN A 22 8.94 1.26 7.56
N VAL A 23 8.18 2.23 7.06
CA VAL A 23 8.13 3.60 7.57
C VAL A 23 6.67 4.06 7.60
N ALA A 24 6.36 5.03 8.47
CA ALA A 24 5.01 5.60 8.54
C ALA A 24 5.02 7.08 8.20
N VAL A 25 3.98 7.54 7.52
CA VAL A 25 3.69 8.96 7.29
C VAL A 25 2.48 9.34 8.12
N ILE A 26 2.60 10.43 8.86
CA ILE A 26 1.53 10.99 9.68
C ILE A 26 0.98 12.22 8.96
N THR A 27 -0.33 12.25 8.77
CA THR A 27 -1.07 13.42 8.28
C THR A 27 -1.99 13.91 9.40
N VAL A 28 -1.84 15.17 9.78
CA VAL A 28 -2.72 15.84 10.75
C VAL A 28 -3.63 16.78 9.96
N LEU A 29 -4.92 16.57 10.07
CA LEU A 29 -5.96 17.30 9.35
C LEU A 29 -6.63 18.28 10.33
N GLY A 30 -6.46 19.59 10.09
CA GLY A 30 -7.03 20.66 10.89
C GLY A 30 -8.43 21.06 10.41
N GLU A 31 -9.29 21.52 11.33
CA GLU A 31 -10.65 21.97 11.00
C GLU A 31 -10.70 23.19 10.07
N ASP A 32 -9.62 23.95 10.02
CA ASP A 32 -9.45 25.10 9.13
C ASP A 32 -9.22 24.75 7.65
N GLY A 33 -9.27 23.45 7.30
CA GLY A 33 -8.99 22.94 5.97
C GLY A 33 -7.49 22.89 5.63
N GLN A 34 -6.62 23.18 6.60
CA GLN A 34 -5.18 22.99 6.45
C GLN A 34 -4.77 21.61 6.95
N PHE A 35 -3.66 21.12 6.45
CA PHE A 35 -3.08 19.87 6.92
C PHE A 35 -1.57 19.96 7.02
N THR A 36 -0.98 19.12 7.86
CA THR A 36 0.46 18.90 7.92
C THR A 36 0.76 17.43 7.69
N LYS A 37 1.86 17.16 7.01
CA LYS A 37 2.27 15.79 6.72
C LYS A 37 3.76 15.65 6.99
N HIS A 38 4.15 14.63 7.73
CA HIS A 38 5.56 14.36 8.05
C HIS A 38 5.83 12.87 8.22
N LEU A 39 7.10 12.53 8.14
CA LEU A 39 7.58 11.18 8.36
C LEU A 39 7.67 10.90 9.85
N TYR A 40 7.15 9.78 10.30
CA TYR A 40 7.23 9.35 11.70
C TYR A 40 8.68 9.13 12.13
N GLN A 41 9.01 9.63 13.34
CA GLN A 41 10.28 9.41 14.01
C GLN A 41 10.02 8.89 15.42
N PRO A 42 10.52 7.70 15.77
CA PRO A 42 10.29 7.11 17.10
C PRO A 42 10.71 8.05 18.25
N GLY A 43 9.84 8.18 19.24
CA GLY A 43 10.08 9.01 20.42
C GLY A 43 9.92 10.51 20.23
N MET A 44 9.48 10.97 19.05
CA MET A 44 9.22 12.39 18.76
C MET A 44 7.73 12.75 18.83
N GLU A 45 6.86 11.75 18.85
CA GLU A 45 5.40 11.92 18.83
C GLU A 45 4.80 11.71 20.23
N ALA A 46 3.56 12.15 20.41
CA ALA A 46 2.78 11.84 21.60
C ALA A 46 2.45 10.34 21.67
N GLU A 47 2.30 9.77 22.86
CA GLU A 47 2.03 8.34 23.08
C GLU A 47 0.83 7.82 22.27
N ASP A 48 -0.23 8.61 22.14
CA ASP A 48 -1.43 8.26 21.37
C ASP A 48 -1.14 8.13 19.87
N ILE A 49 -0.27 8.99 19.35
CA ILE A 49 0.18 8.93 17.93
C ILE A 49 1.10 7.73 17.74
N GLU A 50 2.00 7.47 18.66
CA GLU A 50 2.87 6.28 18.60
C GLU A 50 2.06 5.00 18.60
N ALA A 51 0.99 4.92 19.41
CA ALA A 51 0.08 3.77 19.42
C ALA A 51 -0.61 3.57 18.06
N LEU A 52 -1.10 4.65 17.42
CA LEU A 52 -1.69 4.60 16.08
C LEU A 52 -0.66 4.16 15.01
N VAL A 53 0.58 4.63 15.10
CA VAL A 53 1.65 4.20 14.20
C VAL A 53 1.94 2.71 14.38
N GLN A 54 2.03 2.23 15.62
CA GLN A 54 2.23 0.81 15.90
C GLN A 54 1.08 -0.04 15.36
N GLU A 55 -0.18 0.41 15.53
CA GLU A 55 -1.36 -0.27 14.97
C GLU A 55 -1.29 -0.31 13.44
N ALA A 56 -1.06 0.84 12.78
CA ALA A 56 -0.97 0.93 11.32
C ALA A 56 0.14 0.02 10.77
N CYS A 57 1.30 0.05 11.41
CA CYS A 57 2.44 -0.77 11.05
C CYS A 57 2.18 -2.26 11.29
N TYR A 58 1.55 -2.62 12.39
CA TYR A 58 1.20 -4.01 12.70
C TYR A 58 0.16 -4.57 11.75
N GLU A 59 -0.89 -3.82 11.44
CA GLU A 59 -1.95 -4.26 10.54
C GLU A 59 -1.61 -4.11 9.05
N GLY A 60 -0.55 -3.35 8.73
CA GLY A 60 -0.12 -3.09 7.35
C GLY A 60 -1.14 -2.33 6.52
N ARG A 61 -1.98 -1.54 7.18
CA ARG A 61 -2.99 -0.69 6.55
C ARG A 61 -3.05 0.68 7.21
N PRO A 62 -3.49 1.71 6.50
CA PRO A 62 -3.72 3.02 7.13
C PRO A 62 -4.70 2.94 8.29
N VAL A 63 -4.46 3.79 9.29
CA VAL A 63 -5.29 3.94 10.49
C VAL A 63 -5.64 5.41 10.68
N THR A 64 -6.85 5.68 11.13
CA THR A 64 -7.32 7.01 11.50
C THR A 64 -7.56 7.12 12.99
N GLY A 65 -7.20 8.25 13.56
CA GLY A 65 -7.44 8.57 14.97
C GLY A 65 -7.90 10.01 15.15
N ARG A 66 -8.32 10.35 16.38
CA ARG A 66 -8.59 11.73 16.79
C ARG A 66 -7.69 12.06 17.96
N LEU A 67 -7.03 13.23 17.89
CA LEU A 67 -6.34 13.75 19.07
C LEU A 67 -7.40 14.19 20.09
N PRO A 68 -7.30 13.75 21.36
CA PRO A 68 -8.05 14.37 22.43
C PRO A 68 -7.63 15.85 22.52
N GLU A 69 -8.60 16.74 22.80
CA GLU A 69 -8.33 18.15 23.02
C GLU A 69 -7.13 18.32 23.95
N LEU A 70 -6.07 18.93 23.45
CA LEU A 70 -5.04 19.48 24.32
C LEU A 70 -5.72 20.55 25.17
N GLN A 71 -6.20 20.20 26.39
CA GLN A 71 -6.66 21.18 27.34
C GLN A 71 -5.55 22.23 27.51
N PRO A 72 -5.81 23.51 27.20
CA PRO A 72 -4.82 24.53 27.45
C PRO A 72 -4.46 24.48 28.93
N LYS A 73 -3.20 24.25 29.27
CA LYS A 73 -2.72 24.32 30.65
C LYS A 73 -3.28 25.61 31.27
N PRO A 74 -3.96 25.56 32.42
CA PRO A 74 -4.54 26.74 33.04
C PRO A 74 -3.42 27.73 33.29
N LYS A 75 -3.48 28.89 32.60
CA LYS A 75 -2.65 30.03 32.93
C LYS A 75 -2.98 30.43 34.36
N ALA A 76 -2.02 30.29 35.24
CA ALA A 76 -2.15 30.74 36.62
C ALA A 76 -2.55 32.21 36.66
N GLY A 77 -3.71 32.51 37.18
CA GLY A 77 -4.09 33.74 37.88
C GLY A 77 -4.34 34.97 37.02
N VAL A 78 -5.58 35.14 36.51
CA VAL A 78 -6.21 36.47 36.48
C VAL A 78 -7.66 36.29 36.89
N ARG A 79 -8.07 37.06 37.93
CA ARG A 79 -9.39 37.06 38.55
C ARG A 79 -10.47 37.57 37.59
N ASP A 80 -11.55 36.83 37.60
CA ASP A 80 -12.86 37.12 37.05
C ASP A 80 -13.43 38.47 37.55
N THR A 81 -13.92 39.29 36.63
CA THR A 81 -14.94 40.29 36.92
C THR A 81 -15.92 40.44 35.77
N SER A 82 -17.07 39.82 36.02
CA SER A 82 -18.43 40.38 35.81
C SER A 82 -19.09 40.48 34.42
N LYS A 83 -20.22 39.85 34.45
CA LYS A 83 -21.59 40.31 34.14
C LYS A 83 -22.16 40.19 32.74
N ARG A 84 -23.16 39.29 32.70
CA ARG A 84 -24.54 39.47 32.20
C ARG A 84 -24.83 40.40 31.04
N CYS A 85 -25.48 39.83 30.04
CA CYS A 85 -26.76 40.29 29.43
C CYS A 85 -27.24 39.18 28.48
N GLN A 86 -28.30 38.53 28.77
CA GLN A 86 -29.72 38.70 28.41
C GLN A 86 -30.09 38.35 26.97
N GLU A 87 -31.01 37.44 26.91
CA GLU A 87 -31.83 36.92 25.83
C GLU A 87 -32.46 38.01 24.94
N ALA A 88 -32.61 37.69 23.65
CA ALA A 88 -33.71 38.24 22.85
C ALA A 88 -34.11 37.28 21.75
N ASP A 89 -35.35 36.84 21.83
CA ASP A 89 -36.20 36.26 20.81
C ASP A 89 -36.16 37.00 19.47
N VAL A 90 -36.46 36.30 18.36
CA VAL A 90 -37.55 36.69 17.43
C VAL A 90 -37.61 35.81 16.17
N ARG A 91 -38.70 35.03 16.08
CA ARG A 91 -39.71 34.87 15.02
C ARG A 91 -39.29 34.58 13.55
N ASP A 92 -39.72 33.44 13.16
CA ASP A 92 -40.57 33.01 12.01
C ASP A 92 -40.96 34.07 10.96
N THR A 93 -40.62 33.78 9.71
CA THR A 93 -41.44 34.17 8.56
C THR A 93 -41.25 33.22 7.37
N SER A 94 -42.29 32.42 7.20
CA SER A 94 -42.60 31.69 5.97
C SER A 94 -42.98 32.66 4.85
N GLN A 95 -42.43 32.49 3.64
CA GLN A 95 -43.14 32.79 2.40
C GLN A 95 -42.73 31.89 1.24
N ARG A 96 -43.78 31.29 0.65
CA ARG A 96 -43.81 30.53 -0.60
C ARG A 96 -43.46 31.41 -1.79
N CYS A 97 -42.77 30.82 -2.77
CA CYS A 97 -43.11 31.08 -4.19
C CYS A 97 -42.85 29.82 -5.01
N GLN A 98 -43.79 29.54 -5.88
CA GLN A 98 -43.92 28.41 -6.79
C GLN A 98 -43.13 28.61 -8.09
N GLU A 99 -42.81 27.46 -8.72
CA GLU A 99 -42.71 27.18 -10.14
C GLU A 99 -41.53 27.76 -10.93
N ASP A 100 -40.67 26.85 -11.43
CA ASP A 100 -40.66 26.46 -12.83
C ASP A 100 -39.89 25.17 -13.07
N ASP A 101 -40.61 24.13 -13.46
CA ASP A 101 -40.15 22.86 -14.01
C ASP A 101 -39.55 23.13 -15.40
N VAL A 102 -38.28 22.81 -15.64
CA VAL A 102 -37.66 22.26 -16.87
C VAL A 102 -36.14 22.07 -16.77
N GLN A 103 -35.53 22.13 -15.57
CA GLN A 103 -34.10 21.79 -15.39
C GLN A 103 -33.87 20.69 -14.36
N ALA A 104 -34.84 19.76 -14.24
CA ALA A 104 -34.85 18.79 -13.14
C ALA A 104 -34.06 17.50 -13.38
N SER A 105 -33.60 17.20 -14.60
CA SER A 105 -32.88 15.97 -14.89
C SER A 105 -31.37 15.99 -14.62
N ASN A 106 -30.75 17.18 -14.60
CA ASN A 106 -29.31 17.26 -14.27
C ASN A 106 -28.99 17.65 -12.82
N LYS A 107 -30.00 17.95 -12.00
CA LYS A 107 -29.83 18.30 -10.58
C LYS A 107 -30.10 17.13 -9.61
N ARG A 108 -30.61 16.02 -10.06
CA ARG A 108 -30.86 14.84 -9.21
C ARG A 108 -29.62 13.98 -8.95
N CYS A 109 -28.60 14.07 -9.80
CA CYS A 109 -27.32 13.40 -9.59
C CYS A 109 -26.43 14.12 -8.53
N MET A 110 -26.78 15.32 -8.08
CA MET A 110 -26.00 16.12 -7.13
C MET A 110 -26.45 16.05 -5.67
N ARG A 111 -27.36 15.17 -5.32
CA ARG A 111 -27.78 14.96 -3.91
C ARG A 111 -27.46 13.56 -3.41
N GLN A 112 -26.29 13.06 -3.67
CA GLN A 112 -25.71 12.05 -2.80
C GLN A 112 -25.03 12.78 -1.65
N GLN A 113 -25.51 12.52 -0.47
CA GLN A 113 -25.09 13.02 0.82
C GLN A 113 -23.56 13.02 0.94
N THR A 114 -22.96 14.14 0.56
CA THR A 114 -21.71 14.54 1.17
C THR A 114 -22.10 15.05 2.55
N ASP A 115 -22.24 14.15 3.51
CA ASP A 115 -22.14 14.52 4.90
C ASP A 115 -20.72 15.05 5.08
N VAL A 116 -20.59 16.35 4.87
CA VAL A 116 -19.52 17.12 5.47
C VAL A 116 -19.71 16.85 6.97
N LEU A 117 -18.78 16.13 7.56
CA LEU A 117 -18.73 15.96 9.01
C LEU A 117 -18.47 17.35 9.64
N SER A 118 -19.48 18.20 9.63
CA SER A 118 -19.57 19.37 10.49
C SER A 118 -20.02 18.90 11.89
N GLY A 119 -19.19 18.06 12.49
CA GLY A 119 -19.29 17.74 13.89
C GLY A 119 -18.49 18.77 14.66
N SER A 120 -19.19 19.65 15.35
CA SER A 120 -18.65 20.56 16.35
C SER A 120 -18.00 19.76 17.49
N SER A 121 -16.74 19.44 17.36
CA SER A 121 -15.82 19.11 18.45
C SER A 121 -14.41 19.36 17.96
N ASP A 122 -13.69 20.17 18.71
CA ASP A 122 -12.36 20.76 18.52
C ASP A 122 -11.23 19.69 18.50
N SER A 123 -11.34 18.65 17.64
CA SER A 123 -10.37 17.56 17.59
C SER A 123 -9.83 17.35 16.17
N SER A 124 -8.53 17.62 16.00
CA SER A 124 -7.81 17.31 14.75
C SER A 124 -7.86 15.81 14.46
N MET A 125 -8.10 15.45 13.20
CA MET A 125 -8.03 14.05 12.74
C MET A 125 -6.60 13.71 12.39
N ILE A 126 -6.14 12.53 12.80
CA ILE A 126 -4.85 11.97 12.41
C ILE A 126 -5.09 10.82 11.44
N PHE A 127 -4.29 10.79 10.39
CA PHE A 127 -4.25 9.71 9.43
C PHE A 127 -2.81 9.19 9.31
N VAL A 128 -2.60 7.92 9.62
CA VAL A 128 -1.29 7.25 9.61
C VAL A 128 -1.24 6.27 8.47
N GLU A 129 -0.24 6.42 7.61
CA GLU A 129 -0.01 5.58 6.43
C GLU A 129 1.28 4.78 6.59
N PRO A 130 1.22 3.44 6.70
CA PRO A 130 2.40 2.59 6.75
C PRO A 130 2.88 2.28 5.34
N PHE A 131 4.09 2.72 5.00
CA PHE A 131 4.78 2.36 3.76
C PHE A 131 5.71 1.19 4.03
N THR A 132 5.72 0.20 3.15
CA THR A 132 6.57 -0.97 3.24
C THR A 132 7.51 -1.02 2.04
N ARG A 133 8.67 -1.68 2.22
CA ARG A 133 9.57 -1.96 1.11
C ARG A 133 8.82 -2.70 0.00
N GLU A 134 9.19 -2.42 -1.25
CA GLU A 134 8.68 -3.14 -2.40
C GLU A 134 8.89 -4.65 -2.25
N SER A 135 7.84 -5.44 -2.48
CA SER A 135 7.93 -6.91 -2.38
C SER A 135 8.89 -7.44 -3.44
N ARG A 136 10.03 -8.00 -3.03
CA ARG A 136 11.03 -8.56 -3.93
C ARG A 136 10.84 -10.06 -4.08
N MET A 137 10.81 -10.55 -5.35
CA MET A 137 10.80 -11.97 -5.66
C MET A 137 12.14 -12.37 -6.29
N ILE A 138 12.86 -13.29 -5.65
CA ILE A 138 14.16 -13.78 -6.11
C ILE A 138 13.97 -15.16 -6.70
N LEU A 139 14.24 -15.29 -8.01
CA LEU A 139 14.15 -16.54 -8.76
C LEU A 139 15.58 -17.14 -8.92
N LEU A 140 15.85 -18.23 -8.21
CA LEU A 140 17.10 -18.96 -8.32
C LEU A 140 16.97 -20.05 -9.39
N GLY A 141 17.40 -19.74 -10.60
CA GLY A 141 17.27 -20.50 -11.83
C GLY A 141 16.50 -19.74 -12.91
N GLY A 142 17.06 -19.64 -14.13
CA GLY A 142 16.50 -18.90 -15.27
C GLY A 142 15.76 -19.80 -16.29
N GLY A 143 15.14 -20.91 -15.84
CA GLY A 143 14.43 -21.87 -16.68
C GLY A 143 13.12 -21.34 -17.29
N HIS A 144 12.32 -22.25 -17.89
CA HIS A 144 11.05 -21.88 -18.52
C HIS A 144 9.98 -21.42 -17.49
N VAL A 145 9.93 -22.10 -16.34
CA VAL A 145 9.03 -21.69 -15.26
C VAL A 145 9.38 -20.29 -14.76
N SER A 146 10.67 -20.00 -14.59
CA SER A 146 11.13 -18.67 -14.16
C SER A 146 10.78 -17.58 -15.17
N LEU A 147 10.81 -17.89 -16.47
CA LEU A 147 10.44 -16.94 -17.51
C LEU A 147 8.97 -16.51 -17.38
N ALA A 148 8.06 -17.47 -17.24
CA ALA A 148 6.64 -17.18 -17.05
C ALA A 148 6.37 -16.52 -15.68
N LEU A 149 7.05 -16.99 -14.62
CA LEU A 149 6.88 -16.45 -13.29
C LEU A 149 7.37 -15.00 -13.16
N GLU A 150 8.46 -14.64 -13.84
CA GLU A 150 8.96 -13.26 -13.89
C GLU A 150 7.89 -12.31 -14.46
N GLU A 151 7.29 -12.67 -15.60
CA GLU A 151 6.26 -11.86 -16.24
C GLU A 151 5.05 -11.67 -15.32
N PHE A 152 4.52 -12.75 -14.76
CA PHE A 152 3.34 -12.69 -13.89
C PHE A 152 3.61 -11.99 -12.58
N ALA A 153 4.79 -12.20 -11.96
CA ALA A 153 5.20 -11.57 -10.73
C ALA A 153 5.40 -10.06 -10.91
N ALA A 154 6.09 -9.63 -11.96
CA ALA A 154 6.27 -8.20 -12.27
C ALA A 154 4.93 -7.49 -12.46
N ARG A 155 3.98 -8.09 -13.20
CA ARG A 155 2.63 -7.55 -13.41
C ARG A 155 1.76 -7.51 -12.14
N THR A 156 2.13 -8.28 -11.11
CA THR A 156 1.44 -8.31 -9.80
C THR A 156 2.18 -7.52 -8.72
N GLY A 157 3.12 -6.64 -9.12
CA GLY A 157 3.79 -5.68 -8.24
C GLY A 157 4.95 -6.25 -7.44
N PHE A 158 5.63 -7.29 -7.96
CA PHE A 158 6.90 -7.75 -7.40
C PHE A 158 8.10 -7.16 -8.17
N ALA A 159 9.10 -6.68 -7.44
CA ALA A 159 10.43 -6.44 -7.99
C ALA A 159 11.13 -7.79 -8.19
N VAL A 160 11.24 -8.25 -9.44
CA VAL A 160 11.82 -9.56 -9.72
C VAL A 160 13.33 -9.48 -9.90
N THR A 161 14.06 -10.34 -9.20
CA THR A 161 15.50 -10.60 -9.40
C THR A 161 15.67 -12.03 -9.90
N VAL A 162 16.40 -12.23 -10.98
CA VAL A 162 16.68 -13.56 -11.55
C VAL A 162 18.15 -13.88 -11.46
N VAL A 163 18.48 -15.07 -10.98
CA VAL A 163 19.86 -15.60 -10.89
C VAL A 163 19.97 -16.89 -11.65
N ASP A 164 20.96 -17.03 -12.51
CA ASP A 164 21.38 -18.32 -13.11
C ASP A 164 22.89 -18.27 -13.40
N ASP A 165 23.59 -19.37 -13.27
CA ASP A 165 25.03 -19.45 -13.53
C ASP A 165 25.39 -19.48 -15.02
N ARG A 166 24.41 -19.48 -15.91
CA ARG A 166 24.57 -19.54 -17.38
C ARG A 166 24.08 -18.26 -18.02
N LEU A 167 24.94 -17.60 -18.79
CA LEU A 167 24.61 -16.33 -19.48
C LEU A 167 23.38 -16.43 -20.38
N THR A 168 23.17 -17.59 -21.04
CA THR A 168 22.00 -17.82 -21.89
C THR A 168 20.69 -17.86 -21.13
N PHE A 169 20.73 -18.11 -19.82
CA PHE A 169 19.58 -18.18 -18.93
C PHE A 169 19.47 -16.98 -17.97
N ALA A 170 20.53 -16.18 -17.80
CA ALA A 170 20.56 -14.99 -16.98
C ALA A 170 20.95 -13.76 -17.79
N ASN A 171 20.00 -13.18 -18.53
CA ASN A 171 20.22 -11.96 -19.29
C ASN A 171 18.90 -11.15 -19.44
N LYS A 172 19.04 -9.84 -19.63
CA LYS A 172 17.91 -8.91 -19.74
C LYS A 172 17.04 -9.09 -21.00
N VAL A 173 17.57 -9.70 -22.05
CA VAL A 173 16.77 -10.00 -23.24
C VAL A 173 15.76 -11.11 -22.93
N ARG A 174 16.19 -12.08 -22.12
CA ARG A 174 15.33 -13.17 -21.67
C ARG A 174 14.33 -12.72 -20.58
N PHE A 175 14.77 -11.85 -19.66
CA PHE A 175 13.98 -11.35 -18.53
C PHE A 175 13.85 -9.82 -18.59
N PRO A 176 13.02 -9.29 -19.52
CA PRO A 176 12.92 -7.85 -19.76
C PRO A 176 12.26 -7.09 -18.60
N LEU A 177 11.34 -7.70 -17.86
CA LEU A 177 10.61 -7.09 -16.75
C LEU A 177 11.34 -7.24 -15.41
N ALA A 178 12.33 -8.14 -15.29
CA ALA A 178 13.08 -8.29 -14.07
C ALA A 178 13.82 -6.99 -13.73
N LYS A 179 13.77 -6.56 -12.48
CA LYS A 179 14.51 -5.38 -11.98
C LYS A 179 16.02 -5.63 -12.08
N GLU A 180 16.43 -6.85 -11.74
CA GLU A 180 17.82 -7.28 -11.76
C GLU A 180 17.96 -8.68 -12.33
N VAL A 181 19.04 -8.91 -13.09
CA VAL A 181 19.39 -10.25 -13.62
C VAL A 181 20.87 -10.47 -13.38
N LEU A 182 21.20 -11.51 -12.63
CA LEU A 182 22.56 -11.86 -12.21
C LEU A 182 23.00 -13.16 -12.89
N CYS A 183 24.05 -13.09 -13.69
CA CYS A 183 24.73 -14.27 -14.22
C CYS A 183 25.88 -14.62 -13.29
N GLU A 184 25.60 -15.42 -12.28
CA GLU A 184 26.56 -15.77 -11.24
C GLU A 184 26.24 -17.13 -10.61
N GLU A 185 27.25 -17.75 -9.97
CA GLU A 185 27.07 -18.95 -9.16
C GLU A 185 26.12 -18.64 -7.98
N PHE A 186 25.19 -19.57 -7.71
CA PHE A 186 24.07 -19.33 -6.80
C PHE A 186 24.49 -18.92 -5.38
N GLY A 187 25.48 -19.61 -4.80
CA GLY A 187 25.94 -19.30 -3.45
C GLY A 187 26.47 -17.88 -3.33
N ARG A 188 27.29 -17.46 -4.30
CA ARG A 188 27.84 -16.10 -4.36
C ARG A 188 26.77 -15.05 -4.61
N ALA A 189 25.81 -15.35 -5.48
CA ALA A 189 24.69 -14.45 -5.72
C ALA A 189 23.85 -14.24 -4.47
N ILE A 190 23.55 -15.32 -3.71
CA ILE A 190 22.81 -15.27 -2.44
C ILE A 190 23.53 -14.38 -1.43
N GLU A 191 24.86 -14.50 -1.31
CA GLU A 191 25.66 -13.65 -0.41
C GLU A 191 25.64 -12.16 -0.81
N LYS A 192 25.60 -11.86 -2.10
CA LYS A 192 25.57 -10.46 -2.61
C LYS A 192 24.21 -9.80 -2.57
N LEU A 193 23.14 -10.60 -2.65
CA LEU A 193 21.78 -10.09 -2.80
C LEU A 193 21.20 -9.42 -1.56
N ASP A 194 21.91 -9.50 -0.41
CA ASP A 194 21.42 -8.97 0.86
C ASP A 194 19.93 -9.35 1.08
N ILE A 195 19.71 -10.65 1.32
CA ILE A 195 18.38 -11.24 1.42
C ILE A 195 17.75 -10.84 2.74
N HIS A 196 16.57 -10.24 2.65
CA HIS A 196 15.79 -9.76 3.80
C HIS A 196 14.65 -10.70 4.15
N ARG A 197 14.17 -10.57 5.37
CA ARG A 197 12.99 -11.32 5.84
C ARG A 197 11.72 -11.06 5.02
N SER A 198 11.62 -9.90 4.34
CA SER A 198 10.50 -9.51 3.47
C SER A 198 10.55 -10.10 2.07
N ASP A 199 11.62 -10.81 1.71
CA ASP A 199 11.80 -11.38 0.37
C ASP A 199 11.03 -12.69 0.17
N TYR A 200 10.66 -12.93 -1.09
CA TYR A 200 10.05 -14.16 -1.60
C TYR A 200 11.06 -14.88 -2.46
N VAL A 201 11.60 -16.00 -1.99
CA VAL A 201 12.62 -16.75 -2.70
C VAL A 201 12.03 -18.00 -3.31
N VAL A 202 12.28 -18.23 -4.61
CA VAL A 202 11.79 -19.41 -5.34
C VAL A 202 12.98 -20.12 -6.01
N LEU A 203 13.24 -21.35 -5.58
CA LEU A 203 14.26 -22.22 -6.18
C LEU A 203 13.69 -22.98 -7.36
N LEU A 204 14.16 -22.64 -8.55
CA LEU A 204 13.79 -23.21 -9.84
C LEU A 204 15.02 -23.70 -10.60
N THR A 205 16.01 -24.23 -9.86
CA THR A 205 17.28 -24.66 -10.43
C THR A 205 17.12 -25.93 -11.28
N ARG A 206 18.14 -26.23 -12.06
CA ARG A 206 18.14 -27.40 -12.97
C ARG A 206 18.45 -28.74 -12.29
N GLY A 207 18.71 -28.76 -10.98
CA GLY A 207 19.04 -30.04 -10.32
C GLY A 207 19.55 -29.95 -8.89
N HIS A 208 19.56 -31.09 -8.21
CA HIS A 208 19.80 -31.28 -6.77
C HIS A 208 21.05 -30.63 -6.22
N ARG A 209 22.15 -30.63 -6.98
CA ARG A 209 23.41 -30.05 -6.53
C ARG A 209 23.22 -28.56 -6.27
N HIS A 210 22.59 -27.88 -7.20
CA HIS A 210 22.33 -26.45 -7.08
C HIS A 210 21.27 -26.13 -6.01
N ASP A 211 20.23 -26.98 -5.89
CA ASP A 211 19.23 -26.84 -4.83
C ASP A 211 19.89 -26.92 -3.45
N GLY A 212 20.76 -27.92 -3.23
CA GLY A 212 21.51 -28.07 -1.99
C GLY A 212 22.43 -26.89 -1.69
N ASP A 213 23.15 -26.39 -2.69
CA ASP A 213 24.04 -25.24 -2.55
C ASP A 213 23.26 -23.97 -2.21
N CYS A 214 22.10 -23.73 -2.88
CA CYS A 214 21.20 -22.64 -2.57
C CYS A 214 20.69 -22.72 -1.11
N LEU A 215 20.20 -23.89 -0.69
CA LEU A 215 19.64 -24.05 0.66
C LEU A 215 20.71 -23.89 1.74
N ARG A 216 21.94 -24.36 1.54
CA ARG A 216 23.07 -24.14 2.47
C ARG A 216 23.40 -22.66 2.64
N SER A 217 23.35 -21.90 1.53
CA SER A 217 23.63 -20.47 1.54
C SER A 217 22.47 -19.70 2.19
N LEU A 218 21.22 -20.03 1.85
CA LEU A 218 20.02 -19.41 2.41
C LEU A 218 19.85 -19.69 3.90
N ALA A 219 20.23 -20.88 4.38
CA ALA A 219 20.17 -21.24 5.80
C ALA A 219 21.10 -20.37 6.69
N LYS A 220 22.06 -19.67 6.09
CA LYS A 220 22.96 -18.73 6.78
C LYS A 220 22.43 -17.30 6.77
N GLN A 221 21.41 -17.03 5.98
CA GLN A 221 20.79 -15.71 5.85
C GLN A 221 19.59 -15.56 6.80
N GLU A 222 19.01 -14.38 6.85
CA GLU A 222 17.76 -14.14 7.56
C GLU A 222 16.63 -14.98 6.95
N LYS A 223 15.74 -15.52 7.80
CA LYS A 223 14.59 -16.30 7.34
C LYS A 223 13.65 -15.41 6.55
N THR A 224 13.42 -15.73 5.29
CA THR A 224 12.51 -15.00 4.39
C THR A 224 11.04 -15.32 4.68
N VAL A 225 10.14 -14.43 4.29
CA VAL A 225 8.67 -14.62 4.44
C VAL A 225 8.17 -15.81 3.62
N TYR A 226 8.82 -16.08 2.50
CA TYR A 226 8.52 -17.22 1.65
C TYR A 226 9.78 -17.82 1.05
N LEU A 227 9.91 -19.12 1.18
CA LEU A 227 10.93 -19.91 0.48
C LEU A 227 10.25 -21.12 -0.15
N GLY A 228 10.18 -21.14 -1.48
CA GLY A 228 9.61 -22.24 -2.24
C GLY A 228 10.66 -22.99 -3.05
N MET A 229 10.51 -24.30 -3.20
CA MET A 229 11.42 -25.11 -3.99
C MET A 229 10.68 -26.08 -4.90
N ILE A 230 11.03 -26.06 -6.19
CA ILE A 230 10.53 -27.04 -7.14
C ILE A 230 11.19 -28.42 -6.92
N GLY A 231 10.42 -29.45 -6.99
CA GLY A 231 10.95 -30.81 -6.89
C GLY A 231 9.91 -31.86 -6.53
N SER A 232 10.19 -33.12 -6.85
CA SER A 232 9.32 -34.21 -6.42
C SER A 232 9.42 -34.41 -4.90
N ARG A 233 8.30 -34.79 -4.24
CA ARG A 233 8.24 -35.02 -2.79
C ARG A 233 9.36 -35.94 -2.25
N ARG A 234 9.72 -36.97 -3.03
CA ARG A 234 10.80 -37.90 -2.66
C ARG A 234 12.15 -37.19 -2.63
N ARG A 235 12.49 -36.49 -3.70
CA ARG A 235 13.76 -35.78 -3.84
C ARG A 235 13.97 -34.72 -2.78
N VAL A 236 12.93 -33.96 -2.54
CA VAL A 236 12.94 -32.90 -1.50
C VAL A 236 13.20 -33.48 -0.12
N ARG A 237 12.55 -34.62 0.21
CA ARG A 237 12.78 -35.30 1.51
C ARG A 237 14.24 -35.75 1.64
N GLU A 238 14.76 -36.42 0.65
CA GLU A 238 16.17 -36.88 0.64
C GLU A 238 17.13 -35.69 0.85
N LEU A 239 16.89 -34.55 0.17
CA LEU A 239 17.73 -33.36 0.34
C LEU A 239 17.56 -32.70 1.72
N LYS A 240 16.35 -32.62 2.27
CA LYS A 240 16.11 -32.10 3.62
C LYS A 240 16.80 -32.96 4.69
N ASP A 241 16.73 -34.30 4.57
CA ASP A 241 17.37 -35.22 5.50
C ASP A 241 18.89 -35.04 5.46
N GLN A 242 19.49 -34.95 4.27
CA GLN A 242 20.92 -34.69 4.13
C GLN A 242 21.32 -33.33 4.76
N LEU A 243 20.59 -32.25 4.50
CA LEU A 243 20.92 -30.96 5.08
C LEU A 243 20.74 -30.93 6.61
N ALA A 244 19.78 -31.69 7.14
CA ALA A 244 19.62 -31.85 8.59
C ALA A 244 20.80 -32.58 9.22
N GLU A 245 21.36 -33.61 8.53
CA GLU A 245 22.57 -34.28 8.96
C GLU A 245 23.80 -33.36 8.91
N GLU A 246 23.82 -32.39 8.00
CA GLU A 246 24.85 -31.35 7.91
C GLU A 246 24.68 -30.24 8.98
N GLY A 247 23.62 -30.28 9.81
CA GLY A 247 23.38 -29.38 10.93
C GLY A 247 22.45 -28.21 10.61
N VAL A 248 21.75 -28.20 9.46
CA VAL A 248 20.71 -27.21 9.15
C VAL A 248 19.48 -27.49 10.03
N SER A 249 18.90 -26.44 10.59
CA SER A 249 17.69 -26.52 11.44
C SER A 249 16.55 -27.27 10.77
N ARG A 250 16.02 -28.31 11.41
CA ARG A 250 14.84 -29.05 10.90
C ARG A 250 13.62 -28.14 10.79
N ASP A 251 13.38 -27.25 11.76
CA ASP A 251 12.25 -26.30 11.72
C ASP A 251 12.34 -25.35 10.53
N TRP A 252 13.57 -24.90 10.19
CA TRP A 252 13.79 -24.09 9.00
C TRP A 252 13.51 -24.89 7.71
N LEU A 253 14.02 -26.13 7.62
CA LEU A 253 13.79 -27.01 6.49
C LEU A 253 12.30 -27.34 6.29
N GLU A 254 11.55 -27.58 7.35
CA GLU A 254 10.11 -27.84 7.29
C GLU A 254 9.30 -26.60 6.90
N SER A 255 9.83 -25.40 7.11
CA SER A 255 9.18 -24.16 6.69
C SER A 255 9.28 -23.89 5.18
N ILE A 256 10.06 -24.68 4.43
CA ILE A 256 10.18 -24.56 2.98
C ILE A 256 8.93 -25.10 2.29
N HIS A 257 8.30 -24.27 1.45
CA HIS A 257 7.15 -24.65 0.62
C HIS A 257 7.58 -25.62 -0.47
N THR A 258 7.18 -26.88 -0.35
CA THR A 258 7.60 -27.91 -1.31
C THR A 258 6.67 -29.11 -1.30
N PRO A 259 6.22 -29.62 -2.48
CA PRO A 259 6.43 -29.00 -3.81
C PRO A 259 5.91 -27.57 -3.85
N VAL A 260 6.66 -26.67 -4.53
CA VAL A 260 6.28 -25.25 -4.64
C VAL A 260 5.01 -25.09 -5.46
N GLY A 261 4.13 -24.17 -5.04
CA GLY A 261 2.88 -23.83 -5.70
C GLY A 261 1.67 -24.60 -5.15
N LEU A 262 0.49 -24.05 -5.37
CA LEU A 262 -0.78 -24.70 -5.04
C LEU A 262 -0.99 -25.91 -5.92
N ASP A 263 -1.59 -26.96 -5.36
CA ASP A 263 -1.95 -28.18 -6.10
C ASP A 263 -3.22 -27.94 -6.94
N ILE A 264 -3.02 -27.39 -8.14
CA ILE A 264 -4.07 -27.07 -9.11
C ILE A 264 -4.05 -27.98 -10.33
N GLY A 265 -3.22 -29.05 -10.33
CA GLY A 265 -3.01 -29.93 -11.47
C GLY A 265 -2.16 -29.31 -12.60
N ALA A 266 -1.32 -28.33 -12.31
CA ALA A 266 -0.46 -27.64 -13.26
C ALA A 266 0.53 -28.61 -13.96
N VAL A 267 0.68 -28.47 -15.28
CA VAL A 267 1.52 -29.33 -16.12
C VAL A 267 2.53 -28.51 -16.92
N THR A 268 2.10 -27.40 -17.54
CA THR A 268 3.00 -26.55 -18.34
C THR A 268 3.83 -25.59 -17.47
N PRO A 269 4.95 -25.08 -17.96
CA PRO A 269 5.73 -24.08 -17.23
C PRO A 269 4.91 -22.86 -16.78
N GLU A 270 3.99 -22.40 -17.62
CA GLU A 270 3.12 -21.27 -17.37
C GLU A 270 2.09 -21.59 -16.27
N GLU A 271 1.47 -22.77 -16.31
CA GLU A 271 0.56 -23.23 -15.26
C GLU A 271 1.27 -23.40 -13.92
N ILE A 272 2.49 -23.95 -13.94
CA ILE A 272 3.32 -24.08 -12.73
C ILE A 272 3.67 -22.70 -12.18
N ALA A 273 4.01 -21.74 -13.03
CA ALA A 273 4.27 -20.35 -12.61
C ALA A 273 3.04 -19.70 -11.98
N ILE A 274 1.84 -19.93 -12.51
CA ILE A 274 0.57 -19.47 -11.91
C ILE A 274 0.35 -20.13 -10.56
N ALA A 275 0.57 -21.44 -10.42
CA ALA A 275 0.44 -22.15 -9.16
C ALA A 275 1.38 -21.61 -8.07
N ILE A 276 2.63 -21.32 -8.44
CA ILE A 276 3.64 -20.73 -7.57
C ILE A 276 3.20 -19.33 -7.15
N LEU A 277 2.84 -18.48 -8.10
CA LEU A 277 2.42 -17.11 -7.81
C LEU A 277 1.16 -17.07 -6.94
N ALA A 278 0.20 -17.95 -7.17
CA ALA A 278 -1.00 -18.06 -6.34
C ALA A 278 -0.66 -18.42 -4.88
N GLU A 279 0.28 -19.35 -4.65
CA GLU A 279 0.76 -19.66 -3.29
C GLU A 279 1.49 -18.48 -2.66
N VAL A 280 2.36 -17.81 -3.40
CA VAL A 280 3.05 -16.59 -2.94
C VAL A 280 2.04 -15.52 -2.55
N ILE A 281 1.04 -15.23 -3.39
CA ILE A 281 -0.03 -14.27 -3.08
C ILE A 281 -0.83 -14.71 -1.85
N MET A 282 -1.13 -16.00 -1.69
CA MET A 282 -1.81 -16.52 -0.51
C MET A 282 -0.99 -16.26 0.76
N VAL A 283 0.33 -16.49 0.73
CA VAL A 283 1.22 -16.17 1.86
C VAL A 283 1.27 -14.66 2.08
N LYS A 284 1.43 -13.91 0.99
CA LYS A 284 1.45 -12.44 1.00
C LYS A 284 0.18 -11.83 1.63
N ARG A 285 -0.99 -12.42 1.49
CA ARG A 285 -2.29 -11.89 1.94
C ARG A 285 -2.81 -12.51 3.24
N LYS A 286 -2.04 -13.40 3.91
CA LYS A 286 -2.46 -13.95 5.19
C LYS A 286 -2.44 -12.87 6.28
N PRO A 287 -3.55 -12.73 7.07
CA PRO A 287 -3.56 -11.85 8.23
C PRO A 287 -2.53 -12.30 9.28
N ALA A 288 -2.08 -11.36 10.12
CA ALA A 288 -1.24 -11.67 11.28
C ALA A 288 -1.98 -12.59 12.25
N GLY A 289 -1.56 -13.81 12.33
CA GLY A 289 -2.13 -14.78 13.26
C GLY A 289 -1.25 -16.00 13.33
N GLY A 290 -0.26 -16.00 14.22
CA GLY A 290 0.64 -17.13 14.46
C GLY A 290 2.11 -16.72 14.38
N ASN A 291 3.00 -17.55 14.93
CA ASN A 291 4.44 -17.32 15.07
C ASN A 291 5.25 -17.16 13.76
N GLY A 292 4.60 -16.71 12.67
CA GLY A 292 5.24 -16.45 11.39
C GLY A 292 5.66 -14.98 11.26
N VAL A 293 6.75 -14.75 10.53
CA VAL A 293 7.17 -13.41 10.09
C VAL A 293 6.06 -12.83 9.23
N GLN A 294 5.44 -11.76 9.71
CA GLN A 294 4.41 -11.07 8.97
C GLN A 294 5.03 -9.90 8.21
N VAL A 295 4.95 -9.97 6.90
CA VAL A 295 5.19 -8.80 6.06
C VAL A 295 3.84 -8.12 5.86
N LEU A 296 3.71 -6.99 6.50
CA LEU A 296 2.53 -6.17 6.48
C LEU A 296 2.38 -5.50 5.11
N GLN A 297 1.15 -5.40 4.64
CA GLN A 297 0.88 -4.93 3.28
C GLN A 297 -0.17 -3.84 3.28
N SER A 298 0.32 -2.63 3.09
CA SER A 298 -0.54 -1.55 2.61
C SER A 298 -0.93 -1.82 1.14
N ASP A 299 -2.10 -1.36 0.71
CA ASP A 299 -2.49 -1.36 -0.70
C ASP A 299 -1.88 -0.14 -1.43
N ILE A 300 -0.72 0.33 -0.93
CA ILE A 300 0.04 1.45 -1.50
C ILE A 300 0.81 0.95 -2.72
N ASP A 301 0.59 1.62 -3.83
CA ASP A 301 1.32 1.41 -5.06
C ASP A 301 2.66 2.14 -4.99
N MET A 302 3.77 1.40 -5.11
CA MET A 302 5.11 1.98 -5.05
C MET A 302 5.45 2.81 -6.29
N GLU A 303 4.84 2.54 -7.44
CA GLU A 303 4.98 3.36 -8.64
C GLU A 303 4.34 4.74 -8.42
N VAL A 304 3.12 4.76 -7.87
CA VAL A 304 2.46 6.03 -7.47
C VAL A 304 3.28 6.77 -6.41
N THR A 305 3.88 6.05 -5.46
CA THR A 305 4.76 6.65 -4.44
C THR A 305 6.03 7.25 -5.06
N ALA A 306 6.62 6.59 -6.05
CA ALA A 306 7.77 7.11 -6.79
C ALA A 306 7.43 8.39 -7.57
N ASP A 307 6.25 8.44 -8.19
CA ASP A 307 5.79 9.64 -8.90
C ASP A 307 5.43 10.79 -7.95
N LEU A 308 4.99 10.49 -6.74
CA LEU A 308 4.82 11.50 -5.69
C LEU A 308 6.17 12.06 -5.24
N ALA A 309 7.20 11.23 -5.18
CA ALA A 309 8.56 11.65 -4.88
C ALA A 309 9.16 12.48 -6.02
N GLN A 310 9.02 12.02 -7.26
CA GLN A 310 9.52 12.68 -8.45
C GLN A 310 8.53 12.53 -9.60
N ALA A 311 7.79 13.59 -9.90
CA ALA A 311 6.87 13.56 -11.03
C ALA A 311 7.58 13.24 -12.34
N PRO A 312 6.94 12.53 -13.28
CA PRO A 312 7.44 12.32 -14.63
C PRO A 312 7.86 13.65 -15.28
N GLU A 313 8.94 13.65 -16.06
CA GLU A 313 9.56 14.87 -16.63
C GLU A 313 8.54 15.82 -17.28
N LYS A 314 7.56 15.27 -17.99
CA LYS A 314 6.49 16.05 -18.65
C LYS A 314 5.46 16.67 -17.69
N MET A 315 5.50 16.33 -16.41
CA MET A 315 4.50 16.70 -15.40
C MET A 315 5.10 17.38 -14.17
N GLN A 316 6.42 17.66 -14.17
CA GLN A 316 7.12 18.20 -13.00
C GLN A 316 6.58 19.56 -12.53
N ASP A 317 6.17 20.41 -13.47
CA ASP A 317 5.65 21.76 -13.18
C ASP A 317 4.13 21.80 -13.00
N MET A 318 3.43 20.66 -13.13
CA MET A 318 1.98 20.61 -13.03
C MET A 318 1.55 20.50 -11.57
N ARG A 319 0.58 21.34 -11.19
CA ARG A 319 -0.11 21.19 -9.91
C ARG A 319 -0.89 19.87 -9.91
N ARG A 320 -0.90 19.21 -8.75
CA ARG A 320 -1.52 17.90 -8.60
C ARG A 320 -2.17 17.73 -7.23
N ALA A 321 -3.11 16.81 -7.15
CA ALA A 321 -3.70 16.35 -5.91
C ALA A 321 -3.57 14.84 -5.81
N THR A 322 -3.44 14.34 -4.59
CA THR A 322 -3.56 12.91 -4.30
C THR A 322 -4.96 12.58 -3.82
N VAL A 323 -5.43 11.41 -4.20
CA VAL A 323 -6.68 10.80 -3.76
C VAL A 323 -6.31 9.50 -3.09
N THR A 324 -6.50 9.39 -1.77
CA THR A 324 -6.06 8.26 -0.95
C THR A 324 -7.26 7.61 -0.26
N ILE A 325 -7.42 6.31 -0.37
CA ILE A 325 -8.42 5.56 0.39
C ILE A 325 -7.94 5.47 1.84
N MET A 326 -8.67 6.08 2.77
CA MET A 326 -8.40 6.04 4.21
C MET A 326 -8.94 4.76 4.84
N GLU A 327 -10.20 4.43 4.54
CA GLU A 327 -10.92 3.29 5.10
C GLU A 327 -11.87 2.68 4.07
N THR A 328 -12.12 1.38 4.18
CA THR A 328 -13.10 0.68 3.35
C THR A 328 -13.96 -0.25 4.20
N LYS A 329 -15.26 -0.37 3.84
CA LYS A 329 -16.19 -1.33 4.44
C LYS A 329 -16.89 -2.11 3.33
N GLY A 330 -17.00 -3.42 3.51
CA GLY A 330 -17.62 -4.30 2.53
C GLY A 330 -16.71 -4.60 1.33
N SER A 331 -17.34 -4.91 0.19
CA SER A 331 -16.65 -5.27 -1.06
C SER A 331 -16.27 -3.99 -1.82
N THR A 332 -14.99 -3.70 -1.87
CA THR A 332 -14.42 -2.54 -2.60
C THR A 332 -13.34 -3.00 -3.57
N PRO A 333 -13.19 -2.35 -4.75
CA PRO A 333 -12.20 -2.73 -5.76
C PRO A 333 -10.75 -2.63 -5.26
N ARG A 334 -10.47 -1.59 -4.48
CA ARG A 334 -9.17 -1.35 -3.82
C ARG A 334 -9.38 -1.18 -2.32
N LYS A 335 -8.32 -1.36 -1.55
CA LYS A 335 -8.35 -1.27 -0.08
C LYS A 335 -7.70 0.02 0.42
N ALA A 336 -7.80 0.26 1.74
CA ALA A 336 -7.15 1.39 2.39
C ALA A 336 -5.65 1.45 2.04
N GLY A 337 -5.15 2.67 1.77
CA GLY A 337 -3.79 2.92 1.29
C GLY A 337 -3.67 3.08 -0.22
N ALA A 338 -4.62 2.58 -1.02
CA ALA A 338 -4.60 2.80 -2.46
C ALA A 338 -4.66 4.30 -2.79
N LYS A 339 -3.86 4.70 -3.78
CA LYS A 339 -3.68 6.10 -4.17
C LYS A 339 -3.87 6.31 -5.67
N MET A 340 -4.35 7.50 -5.99
CA MET A 340 -4.39 8.03 -7.35
C MET A 340 -3.88 9.48 -7.34
N ILE A 341 -3.03 9.83 -8.30
CA ILE A 341 -2.61 11.21 -8.55
C ILE A 341 -3.49 11.78 -9.65
N VAL A 342 -4.02 12.97 -9.42
CA VAL A 342 -4.76 13.76 -10.42
C VAL A 342 -3.97 15.01 -10.72
N TYR A 343 -3.66 15.25 -11.99
CA TYR A 343 -2.95 16.43 -12.46
C TYR A 343 -3.95 17.51 -12.93
N GLU A 344 -3.54 18.77 -12.93
CA GLU A 344 -4.38 19.91 -13.33
C GLU A 344 -4.90 19.80 -14.77
N ASN A 345 -4.17 19.14 -15.66
CA ASN A 345 -4.59 18.86 -17.05
C ASN A 345 -5.60 17.71 -17.15
N GLY A 346 -5.93 17.04 -16.03
CA GLY A 346 -6.88 15.92 -15.97
C GLY A 346 -6.27 14.54 -16.20
N MET A 347 -4.95 14.44 -16.42
CA MET A 347 -4.27 13.15 -16.42
C MET A 347 -4.30 12.52 -15.03
N ILE A 348 -4.34 11.21 -14.98
CA ILE A 348 -4.34 10.43 -13.75
C ILE A 348 -3.22 9.41 -13.76
N GLN A 349 -2.73 9.06 -12.57
CA GLN A 349 -1.80 7.97 -12.35
C GLN A 349 -2.20 7.17 -11.11
N GLY A 350 -2.11 5.85 -11.18
CA GLY A 350 -2.68 4.98 -10.16
C GLY A 350 -4.21 4.87 -10.27
N THR A 351 -4.82 4.18 -9.33
CA THR A 351 -6.27 3.94 -9.29
C THR A 351 -6.75 3.66 -7.88
N ILE A 352 -7.94 4.10 -7.56
CA ILE A 352 -8.66 3.76 -6.33
C ILE A 352 -9.80 2.76 -6.56
N GLY A 353 -9.86 2.17 -7.76
CA GLY A 353 -10.82 1.13 -8.11
C GLY A 353 -11.59 1.33 -9.41
N GLY A 354 -11.42 2.48 -10.08
CA GLY A 354 -12.04 2.76 -11.38
C GLY A 354 -13.52 3.14 -11.32
N GLY A 355 -14.10 3.35 -12.51
CA GLY A 355 -15.53 3.59 -12.69
C GLY A 355 -16.01 4.97 -12.25
N CYS A 356 -17.33 5.08 -12.00
CA CYS A 356 -18.00 6.34 -11.66
C CYS A 356 -17.47 6.98 -10.36
N ALA A 357 -16.99 6.17 -9.41
CA ALA A 357 -16.41 6.67 -8.17
C ALA A 357 -15.18 7.57 -8.42
N GLU A 358 -14.30 7.21 -9.34
CA GLU A 358 -13.14 8.04 -9.73
C GLU A 358 -13.56 9.33 -10.41
N ALA A 359 -14.56 9.29 -11.29
CA ALA A 359 -15.00 10.47 -12.02
C ALA A 359 -15.47 11.61 -11.09
N ASN A 360 -16.23 11.28 -10.05
CA ASN A 360 -16.68 12.24 -9.05
C ASN A 360 -15.52 12.79 -8.22
N LEU A 361 -14.61 11.93 -7.79
CA LEU A 361 -13.43 12.33 -7.01
C LEU A 361 -12.44 13.17 -7.81
N MET A 362 -12.30 12.94 -9.12
CA MET A 362 -11.50 13.77 -10.01
C MET A 362 -12.00 15.22 -10.05
N GLN A 363 -13.32 15.45 -9.96
CA GLN A 363 -13.88 16.79 -9.91
C GLN A 363 -13.47 17.50 -8.62
N TYR A 364 -13.56 16.83 -7.48
CA TYR A 364 -13.08 17.37 -6.19
C TYR A 364 -11.56 17.57 -6.18
N ALA A 365 -10.79 16.66 -6.77
CA ALA A 365 -9.34 16.82 -6.88
C ALA A 365 -8.97 18.08 -7.68
N ARG A 366 -9.66 18.38 -8.77
CA ARG A 366 -9.46 19.63 -9.52
C ARG A 366 -9.82 20.88 -8.72
N GLU A 367 -10.83 20.81 -7.86
CA GLU A 367 -11.17 21.89 -6.94
C GLU A 367 -10.04 22.13 -5.93
N ILE A 368 -9.52 21.07 -5.32
CA ILE A 368 -8.40 21.11 -4.37
C ILE A 368 -7.11 21.61 -5.05
N ILE A 369 -6.82 21.21 -6.27
CA ILE A 369 -5.69 21.74 -7.05
C ILE A 369 -5.75 23.26 -7.21
N ARG A 370 -6.96 23.85 -7.37
CA ARG A 370 -7.14 25.29 -7.53
C ARG A 370 -7.07 26.05 -6.21
N ASN A 371 -7.70 25.50 -5.16
CA ASN A 371 -7.95 26.20 -3.91
C ASN A 371 -6.93 25.86 -2.82
N GLY A 372 -6.18 24.76 -2.98
CA GLY A 372 -5.33 24.20 -1.93
C GLY A 372 -6.13 23.47 -0.84
N GLY A 373 -5.44 22.99 0.19
CA GLY A 373 -6.05 22.33 1.32
C GLY A 373 -6.37 20.86 1.07
N TYR A 374 -7.37 20.34 1.78
CA TYR A 374 -7.80 18.95 1.67
C TYR A 374 -9.33 18.82 1.72
N LYS A 375 -9.82 17.63 1.34
CA LYS A 375 -11.24 17.25 1.46
C LYS A 375 -11.35 15.77 1.77
N ILE A 376 -12.23 15.42 2.71
CA ILE A 376 -12.61 14.03 2.97
C ILE A 376 -13.94 13.77 2.29
N CYS A 377 -14.00 12.72 1.47
CA CYS A 377 -15.19 12.29 0.76
C CYS A 377 -15.61 10.89 1.19
N HIS A 378 -16.90 10.69 1.34
CA HIS A 378 -17.49 9.36 1.53
C HIS A 378 -18.07 8.88 0.20
N VAL A 379 -17.66 7.70 -0.24
CA VAL A 379 -18.14 7.08 -1.48
C VAL A 379 -18.93 5.83 -1.10
N ASP A 380 -20.21 5.85 -1.41
CA ASP A 380 -21.11 4.71 -1.20
C ASP A 380 -21.36 4.03 -2.55
N MET A 381 -20.99 2.75 -2.64
CA MET A 381 -21.19 1.89 -3.81
C MET A 381 -22.27 0.84 -3.52
N THR A 382 -23.13 1.06 -2.50
CA THR A 382 -24.25 0.20 -2.14
C THR A 382 -25.56 0.78 -2.67
N GLY A 383 -26.50 -0.06 -3.03
CA GLY A 383 -27.86 0.33 -3.36
C GLY A 383 -28.17 0.51 -4.83
N THR A 384 -29.46 0.80 -5.12
CA THR A 384 -30.03 0.86 -6.48
C THR A 384 -29.43 1.92 -7.40
N VAL A 385 -28.91 3.01 -6.85
CA VAL A 385 -28.22 4.06 -7.62
C VAL A 385 -26.87 3.58 -8.13
N ALA A 386 -26.19 2.75 -7.36
CA ALA A 386 -24.94 2.11 -7.77
C ALA A 386 -25.17 1.08 -8.88
N GLU A 387 -26.29 0.34 -8.83
CA GLU A 387 -26.70 -0.61 -9.88
C GLU A 387 -27.04 0.11 -11.19
N ASP A 388 -27.74 1.23 -11.12
CA ASP A 388 -28.07 2.06 -12.29
C ASP A 388 -26.82 2.67 -12.96
N GLU A 389 -25.76 2.95 -12.20
CA GLU A 389 -24.46 3.42 -12.68
C GLU A 389 -23.50 2.26 -13.08
N GLY A 390 -23.95 1.01 -13.02
CA GLY A 390 -23.16 -0.19 -13.36
C GLY A 390 -22.08 -0.54 -12.31
N MET A 391 -22.20 -0.04 -11.10
CA MET A 391 -21.31 -0.39 -9.98
C MET A 391 -21.78 -1.69 -9.32
N VAL A 392 -20.99 -2.74 -9.46
CA VAL A 392 -21.29 -4.08 -8.90
C VAL A 392 -20.71 -4.26 -7.49
N CYS A 393 -19.97 -3.28 -6.97
CA CYS A 393 -19.28 -3.36 -5.69
C CYS A 393 -20.19 -2.87 -4.56
N GLY A 394 -20.55 -3.75 -3.63
CA GLY A 394 -21.46 -3.45 -2.49
C GLY A 394 -20.74 -2.91 -1.24
N GLY A 395 -19.75 -2.03 -1.37
CA GLY A 395 -18.99 -1.48 -0.26
C GLY A 395 -19.00 0.05 -0.17
N THR A 396 -18.41 0.57 0.88
CA THR A 396 -18.19 2.03 1.07
C THR A 396 -16.72 2.31 1.27
N MET A 397 -16.27 3.51 0.90
CA MET A 397 -14.91 3.97 1.18
C MET A 397 -14.90 5.43 1.63
N GLN A 398 -13.97 5.74 2.54
CA GLN A 398 -13.63 7.09 2.92
C GLN A 398 -12.33 7.48 2.23
N VAL A 399 -12.31 8.64 1.60
CA VAL A 399 -11.23 9.07 0.72
C VAL A 399 -10.75 10.45 1.12
N LEU A 400 -9.44 10.60 1.31
CA LEU A 400 -8.75 11.89 1.48
C LEU A 400 -8.29 12.40 0.11
N ILE A 401 -8.62 13.64 -0.19
CA ILE A 401 -8.11 14.39 -1.34
C ILE A 401 -7.30 15.55 -0.79
N GLU A 402 -6.04 15.67 -1.20
CA GLU A 402 -5.12 16.71 -0.71
C GLU A 402 -4.27 17.28 -1.86
N CYS A 403 -3.93 18.56 -1.78
CA CYS A 403 -3.03 19.21 -2.74
C CYS A 403 -1.57 18.84 -2.40
N VAL A 404 -0.78 18.46 -3.41
CA VAL A 404 0.63 18.02 -3.26
C VAL A 404 1.55 18.89 -4.11
#